data_d425779bed5916da7cd1d5a515818937
#
_entry.id   d425779bed5916da7cd1d5a515818937
#
_cell.length_a   1.000
_cell.length_b   1.000
_cell.length_c   1.000
_cell.angle_alpha   90.00
_cell.angle_beta   90.00
_cell.angle_gamma   90.00
#
_symmetry.space_group_name_H-M   'P 1'
#
loop_
_entity.id
_entity.type
_entity.pdbx_description
1 polymer ?
#
loop_
_entity_poly.entity_id
_entity_poly.type
_entity_poly.pdbx_seq_one_letter_code
_entity_poly.pdbx_strand_id
1 'polypeptide(L)'
;MGRRGKYLLFYLADKVLISHLRMEGKYFYYPDQVPERKHAHVFFQFEDGGTLVYEDVRKFGTMELLALDLLEAYFVSKKLGPEPREQDFDLQVFQAALAKSKKPIKSHLLDQTLVAGLGNIYVDEVLWRVQVHPARPSQTLTATEASAIHDQTIAVMGQAVEKGGSTIRTYTNAFGEDGTMQDFHQVYDKTGQACSRCGTVIEKFQLGGRGTLFLSSVSKGGTDGKNHRNHRRNCFW
;
A
#
# COMPACT_ATOMS: atom_id res chain seq x y z
N MET A 1 -10.07 -5.31 18.17
CA MET A 1 -9.65 -5.52 16.77
C MET A 1 -8.28 -4.90 16.54
N GLY A 2 -7.43 -5.51 15.71
CA GLY A 2 -6.07 -5.04 15.40
C GLY A 2 -5.73 -5.20 13.91
N ARG A 3 -4.51 -4.85 13.54
CA ARG A 3 -3.99 -4.97 12.17
C ARG A 3 -2.49 -5.31 12.18
N ARG A 4 -2.06 -6.14 11.24
CA ARG A 4 -0.66 -6.40 10.94
C ARG A 4 -0.46 -6.47 9.42
N GLY A 5 0.30 -5.55 8.84
CA GLY A 5 0.41 -5.41 7.38
C GLY A 5 -0.97 -5.18 6.74
N LYS A 6 -1.37 -6.09 5.87
CA LYS A 6 -2.69 -6.09 5.21
C LYS A 6 -3.68 -7.08 5.83
N TYR A 7 -3.38 -7.59 7.02
CA TYR A 7 -4.25 -8.51 7.76
C TYR A 7 -5.02 -7.77 8.85
N LEU A 8 -6.32 -8.03 8.93
CA LEU A 8 -7.18 -7.65 10.05
C LEU A 8 -7.15 -8.75 11.10
N LEU A 9 -7.16 -8.37 12.36
CA LEU A 9 -7.09 -9.26 13.52
C LEU A 9 -8.32 -9.03 14.39
N PHE A 10 -9.19 -10.03 14.47
CA PHE A 10 -10.34 -10.01 15.36
C PHE A 10 -10.01 -10.88 16.56
N TYR A 11 -9.74 -10.25 17.70
CA TYR A 11 -9.42 -10.95 18.94
C TYR A 11 -10.70 -11.46 19.59
N LEU A 12 -10.74 -12.75 19.82
CA LEU A 12 -11.77 -13.47 20.59
C LEU A 12 -11.16 -13.85 21.95
N ALA A 13 -11.89 -14.57 22.80
CA ALA A 13 -11.41 -14.89 24.16
C ALA A 13 -10.03 -15.57 24.16
N ASP A 14 -9.91 -16.72 23.51
CA ASP A 14 -8.70 -17.56 23.42
C ASP A 14 -8.13 -17.71 22.01
N LYS A 15 -8.78 -17.06 21.02
CA LYS A 15 -8.47 -17.19 19.60
C LYS A 15 -8.35 -15.84 18.93
N VAL A 16 -7.77 -15.84 17.74
CA VAL A 16 -7.75 -14.70 16.84
C VAL A 16 -8.18 -15.15 15.44
N LEU A 17 -9.16 -14.45 14.87
CA LEU A 17 -9.51 -14.57 13.47
C LEU A 17 -8.65 -13.61 12.67
N ILE A 18 -7.83 -14.15 11.78
CA ILE A 18 -6.95 -13.41 10.88
C ILE A 18 -7.63 -13.33 9.51
N SER A 19 -7.90 -12.13 9.03
CA SER A 19 -8.56 -11.90 7.74
C SER A 19 -7.69 -11.06 6.81
N HIS A 20 -7.54 -11.50 5.56
CA HIS A 20 -6.88 -10.73 4.51
C HIS A 20 -7.86 -10.45 3.37
N LEU A 21 -8.24 -9.20 3.19
CA LEU A 21 -9.28 -8.78 2.24
C LEU A 21 -8.89 -8.94 0.76
N ARG A 22 -7.60 -9.08 0.47
CA ARG A 22 -7.06 -9.14 -0.90
C ARG A 22 -7.47 -7.91 -1.71
N MET A 23 -8.28 -8.08 -2.77
CA MET A 23 -8.55 -7.01 -3.72
C MET A 23 -9.91 -6.35 -3.54
N GLU A 24 -10.93 -7.12 -3.14
CA GLU A 24 -12.32 -6.65 -3.11
C GLU A 24 -13.09 -7.08 -1.86
N GLY A 25 -12.45 -7.82 -0.95
CA GLY A 25 -13.07 -8.20 0.31
C GLY A 25 -13.40 -6.97 1.16
N LYS A 26 -14.57 -6.98 1.80
CA LYS A 26 -15.09 -5.91 2.64
C LYS A 26 -15.85 -6.49 3.81
N TYR A 27 -15.95 -5.69 4.87
CA TYR A 27 -16.85 -5.95 5.97
C TYR A 27 -17.92 -4.87 6.04
N PHE A 28 -19.16 -5.27 6.33
CA PHE A 28 -20.27 -4.37 6.59
C PHE A 28 -20.94 -4.75 7.92
N TYR A 29 -21.22 -3.75 8.75
CA TYR A 29 -21.91 -3.93 10.00
C TYR A 29 -23.36 -3.52 9.86
N TYR A 30 -24.28 -4.39 10.31
CA TYR A 30 -25.71 -4.16 10.34
C TYR A 30 -26.17 -4.32 11.79
N PRO A 31 -26.69 -3.25 12.42
CA PRO A 31 -27.20 -3.32 13.80
C PRO A 31 -28.48 -4.16 13.92
N ASP A 32 -29.24 -4.22 12.83
CA ASP A 32 -30.54 -4.91 12.78
C ASP A 32 -30.53 -6.01 11.71
N GLN A 33 -31.51 -6.00 10.82
CA GLN A 33 -31.65 -7.00 9.76
C GLN A 33 -30.63 -6.80 8.64
N VAL A 34 -29.96 -7.88 8.26
CA VAL A 34 -29.05 -7.90 7.10
C VAL A 34 -29.88 -7.94 5.82
N PRO A 35 -29.73 -6.98 4.89
CA PRO A 35 -30.39 -7.02 3.59
C PRO A 35 -29.84 -8.16 2.74
N GLU A 36 -30.57 -8.61 1.74
CA GLU A 36 -30.06 -9.60 0.77
C GLU A 36 -28.85 -9.05 0.03
N ARG A 37 -27.73 -9.78 0.08
CA ARG A 37 -26.43 -9.36 -0.46
C ARG A 37 -25.84 -10.49 -1.32
N LYS A 38 -25.73 -10.24 -2.63
CA LYS A 38 -25.30 -11.24 -3.63
C LYS A 38 -23.91 -11.82 -3.37
N HIS A 39 -23.01 -11.05 -2.74
CA HIS A 39 -21.61 -11.42 -2.54
C HIS A 39 -21.22 -11.57 -1.07
N ALA A 40 -22.24 -11.73 -0.18
CA ALA A 40 -22.03 -12.06 1.22
C ALA A 40 -21.64 -13.54 1.37
N HIS A 41 -20.59 -13.82 2.15
CA HIS A 41 -20.07 -15.17 2.30
C HIS A 41 -19.95 -15.62 3.75
N VAL A 42 -19.69 -14.69 4.68
CA VAL A 42 -19.54 -15.01 6.11
C VAL A 42 -20.33 -13.99 6.92
N PHE A 43 -21.05 -14.47 7.93
CA PHE A 43 -21.88 -13.70 8.82
C PHE A 43 -21.42 -13.96 10.25
N PHE A 44 -21.02 -12.89 10.96
CA PHE A 44 -20.66 -12.94 12.36
C PHE A 44 -21.76 -12.28 13.16
N GLN A 45 -22.52 -13.06 13.86
CA GLN A 45 -23.61 -12.59 14.73
C GLN A 45 -23.04 -12.22 16.11
N PHE A 46 -23.39 -11.05 16.60
CA PHE A 46 -23.04 -10.59 17.94
C PHE A 46 -24.18 -10.84 18.93
N GLU A 47 -23.86 -10.94 20.20
CA GLU A 47 -24.82 -11.18 21.27
C GLU A 47 -25.85 -10.03 21.42
N ASP A 48 -25.46 -8.79 21.04
CA ASP A 48 -26.31 -7.62 21.03
C ASP A 48 -27.30 -7.56 19.84
N GLY A 49 -27.28 -8.57 18.97
CA GLY A 49 -28.15 -8.73 17.79
C GLY A 49 -27.53 -8.19 16.49
N GLY A 50 -26.44 -7.41 16.54
CA GLY A 50 -25.77 -6.92 15.34
C GLY A 50 -25.09 -8.02 14.54
N THR A 51 -24.90 -7.80 13.24
CA THR A 51 -24.23 -8.75 12.34
C THR A 51 -23.14 -8.07 11.52
N LEU A 52 -21.92 -8.60 11.59
CA LEU A 52 -20.83 -8.21 10.69
C LEU A 52 -20.79 -9.18 9.50
N VAL A 53 -20.93 -8.64 8.30
CA VAL A 53 -20.99 -9.42 7.06
C VAL A 53 -19.70 -9.23 6.26
N TYR A 54 -19.10 -10.35 5.85
CA TYR A 54 -17.98 -10.33 4.90
C TYR A 54 -18.47 -10.54 3.48
N GLU A 55 -18.15 -9.60 2.60
CA GLU A 55 -18.46 -9.66 1.17
C GLU A 55 -17.18 -9.67 0.34
N ASP A 56 -17.15 -10.49 -0.72
CA ASP A 56 -16.06 -10.51 -1.69
C ASP A 56 -16.54 -11.00 -3.05
N VAL A 57 -16.62 -10.09 -4.01
CA VAL A 57 -17.04 -10.40 -5.40
C VAL A 57 -16.14 -11.43 -6.05
N ARG A 58 -14.84 -11.42 -5.74
CA ARG A 58 -13.83 -12.29 -6.36
C ARG A 58 -13.48 -13.53 -5.55
N LYS A 59 -13.90 -13.60 -4.30
CA LYS A 59 -13.62 -14.72 -3.37
C LYS A 59 -12.12 -15.01 -3.18
N PHE A 60 -11.28 -13.98 -3.19
CA PHE A 60 -9.84 -14.11 -2.99
C PHE A 60 -9.41 -13.85 -1.55
N GLY A 61 -10.27 -13.25 -0.75
CA GLY A 61 -10.02 -13.04 0.65
C GLY A 61 -9.81 -14.36 1.40
N THR A 62 -9.05 -14.31 2.46
CA THR A 62 -8.75 -15.48 3.30
C THR A 62 -9.07 -15.17 4.75
N MET A 63 -9.52 -16.20 5.47
CA MET A 63 -9.76 -16.18 6.90
C MET A 63 -9.13 -17.42 7.55
N GLU A 64 -8.41 -17.22 8.64
CA GLU A 64 -7.80 -18.27 9.43
C GLU A 64 -8.08 -18.02 10.92
N LEU A 65 -8.59 -19.04 11.61
CA LEU A 65 -8.82 -18.97 13.05
C LEU A 65 -7.70 -19.71 13.76
N LEU A 66 -6.98 -19.02 14.62
CA LEU A 66 -5.85 -19.58 15.38
C LEU A 66 -6.06 -19.39 16.89
N ALA A 67 -5.40 -20.23 17.69
CA ALA A 67 -5.18 -19.93 19.10
C ALA A 67 -4.31 -18.67 19.24
N LEU A 68 -4.59 -17.84 20.22
CA LEU A 68 -3.96 -16.51 20.35
C LEU A 68 -2.44 -16.59 20.55
N ASP A 69 -1.96 -17.62 21.23
CA ASP A 69 -0.53 -17.89 21.45
C ASP A 69 0.25 -18.24 20.17
N LEU A 70 -0.45 -18.65 19.10
CA LEU A 70 0.16 -18.96 17.80
C LEU A 70 0.30 -17.73 16.87
N LEU A 71 -0.23 -16.58 17.25
CA LEU A 71 -0.29 -15.40 16.39
C LEU A 71 1.09 -14.91 15.96
N GLU A 72 2.05 -14.87 16.87
CA GLU A 72 3.42 -14.45 16.58
C GLU A 72 4.10 -15.42 15.60
N ALA A 73 4.03 -16.72 15.87
CA ALA A 73 4.59 -17.76 15.01
C ALA A 73 3.97 -17.72 13.60
N TYR A 74 2.67 -17.42 13.50
CA TYR A 74 1.99 -17.23 12.22
C TYR A 74 2.63 -16.10 11.40
N PHE A 75 2.82 -14.91 11.97
CA PHE A 75 3.41 -13.79 11.23
C PHE A 75 4.91 -13.98 10.94
N VAL A 76 5.64 -14.65 11.79
CA VAL A 76 7.01 -15.10 11.50
C VAL A 76 7.03 -16.00 10.26
N SER A 77 6.10 -16.95 10.15
CA SER A 77 5.98 -17.82 8.95
C SER A 77 5.64 -17.07 7.67
N LYS A 78 4.86 -15.99 7.76
CA LYS A 78 4.54 -15.11 6.62
C LYS A 78 5.72 -14.20 6.22
N LYS A 79 6.78 -14.14 7.02
CA LYS A 79 7.98 -13.29 6.80
C LYS A 79 7.63 -11.83 6.55
N LEU A 80 6.65 -11.29 7.27
CA LEU A 80 6.28 -9.89 7.14
C LEU A 80 7.39 -8.99 7.71
N GLY A 81 7.79 -8.00 6.92
CA GLY A 81 8.67 -6.93 7.33
C GLY A 81 8.06 -6.02 8.42
N PRO A 82 8.78 -5.01 8.86
CA PRO A 82 8.30 -4.05 9.86
C PRO A 82 7.06 -3.27 9.35
N GLU A 83 6.26 -2.77 10.30
CA GLU A 83 5.23 -1.78 10.00
C GLU A 83 5.92 -0.44 9.64
N PRO A 84 5.38 0.34 8.70
CA PRO A 84 5.94 1.65 8.34
C PRO A 84 5.59 2.71 9.40
N ARG A 85 6.25 2.61 10.57
CA ARG A 85 6.13 3.52 11.71
C ARG A 85 7.54 3.84 12.21
N GLU A 86 7.74 5.01 12.79
CA GLU A 86 9.04 5.46 13.28
C GLU A 86 9.70 4.46 14.25
N GLN A 87 8.92 3.87 15.16
CA GLN A 87 9.43 2.92 16.15
C GLN A 87 9.74 1.52 15.58
N ASP A 88 9.18 1.14 14.44
CA ASP A 88 9.23 -0.23 13.92
C ASP A 88 10.13 -0.34 12.66
N PHE A 89 10.23 0.74 11.88
CA PHE A 89 10.87 0.74 10.57
C PHE A 89 12.26 1.38 10.65
N ASP A 90 13.28 0.55 10.93
CA ASP A 90 14.66 1.00 11.09
C ASP A 90 15.30 1.39 9.75
N LEU A 91 15.81 2.63 9.67
CA LEU A 91 16.42 3.18 8.47
C LEU A 91 17.70 2.42 8.04
N GLN A 92 18.54 2.01 8.98
CA GLN A 92 19.82 1.36 8.65
C GLN A 92 19.56 -0.05 8.09
N VAL A 93 18.64 -0.78 8.70
CA VAL A 93 18.19 -2.10 8.20
C VAL A 93 17.58 -1.97 6.81
N PHE A 94 16.73 -0.96 6.60
CA PHE A 94 16.13 -0.67 5.30
C PHE A 94 17.19 -0.35 4.23
N GLN A 95 18.13 0.55 4.51
CA GLN A 95 19.21 0.90 3.60
C GLN A 95 20.09 -0.31 3.25
N ALA A 96 20.43 -1.13 4.25
CA ALA A 96 21.21 -2.36 4.03
C ALA A 96 20.46 -3.38 3.15
N ALA A 97 19.15 -3.48 3.28
CA ALA A 97 18.32 -4.35 2.43
C ALA A 97 18.26 -3.83 0.98
N LEU A 98 18.11 -2.52 0.78
CA LEU A 98 18.13 -1.90 -0.55
C LEU A 98 19.47 -2.12 -1.26
N ALA A 99 20.58 -1.91 -0.57
CA ALA A 99 21.94 -2.03 -1.12
C ALA A 99 22.25 -3.44 -1.64
N LYS A 100 21.59 -4.47 -1.13
CA LYS A 100 21.78 -5.88 -1.54
C LYS A 100 20.86 -6.32 -2.68
N SER A 101 19.94 -5.47 -3.15
CA SER A 101 18.89 -5.90 -4.07
C SER A 101 19.01 -5.26 -5.45
N LYS A 102 19.01 -6.09 -6.49
CA LYS A 102 18.91 -5.66 -7.91
C LYS A 102 17.45 -5.44 -8.35
N LYS A 103 16.47 -5.74 -7.49
CA LYS A 103 15.06 -5.53 -7.83
C LYS A 103 14.78 -4.04 -8.11
N PRO A 104 13.90 -3.71 -9.08
CA PRO A 104 13.37 -2.36 -9.21
C PRO A 104 12.81 -1.87 -7.88
N ILE A 105 13.06 -0.61 -7.52
CA ILE A 105 12.67 -0.08 -6.20
C ILE A 105 11.18 -0.23 -5.93
N LYS A 106 10.32 0.00 -6.91
CA LYS A 106 8.88 -0.23 -6.76
C LYS A 106 8.57 -1.67 -6.39
N SER A 107 9.15 -2.63 -7.11
CA SER A 107 8.92 -4.06 -6.86
C SER A 107 9.46 -4.49 -5.49
N HIS A 108 10.54 -3.87 -5.04
CA HIS A 108 11.12 -4.14 -3.73
C HIS A 108 10.25 -3.57 -2.59
N LEU A 109 9.73 -2.36 -2.74
CA LEU A 109 8.80 -1.75 -1.78
C LEU A 109 7.43 -2.48 -1.70
N LEU A 110 7.01 -3.15 -2.78
CA LEU A 110 5.81 -3.99 -2.78
C LEU A 110 6.03 -5.35 -2.11
N ASP A 111 7.28 -5.74 -1.89
CA ASP A 111 7.64 -6.97 -1.18
C ASP A 111 7.33 -6.79 0.32
N GLN A 112 6.32 -7.49 0.78
CA GLN A 112 5.85 -7.38 2.17
C GLN A 112 6.89 -7.85 3.20
N THR A 113 8.00 -8.44 2.77
CA THR A 113 9.13 -8.81 3.64
C THR A 113 10.05 -7.63 3.93
N LEU A 114 10.09 -6.62 3.04
CA LEU A 114 10.88 -5.40 3.24
C LEU A 114 10.16 -4.41 4.16
N VAL A 115 8.89 -4.14 3.87
CA VAL A 115 8.00 -3.29 4.66
C VAL A 115 6.56 -3.78 4.50
N ALA A 116 5.86 -3.96 5.62
CA ALA A 116 4.50 -4.48 5.60
C ALA A 116 3.47 -3.38 5.24
N GLY A 117 2.39 -3.79 4.59
CA GLY A 117 1.23 -2.94 4.35
C GLY A 117 1.27 -2.09 3.08
N LEU A 118 2.45 -1.70 2.58
CA LEU A 118 2.57 -0.85 1.40
C LEU A 118 1.99 -1.55 0.15
N GLY A 119 1.12 -0.85 -0.57
CA GLY A 119 0.44 -1.32 -1.77
C GLY A 119 0.75 -0.50 -3.01
N ASN A 120 0.22 -0.92 -4.17
CA ASN A 120 0.54 -0.32 -5.46
C ASN A 120 0.26 1.19 -5.54
N ILE A 121 -0.84 1.65 -4.92
CA ILE A 121 -1.22 3.06 -4.88
C ILE A 121 -0.14 3.87 -4.16
N TYR A 122 0.11 3.51 -2.92
CA TYR A 122 0.99 4.30 -2.05
C TYR A 122 2.46 4.20 -2.42
N VAL A 123 2.91 3.09 -3.06
CA VAL A 123 4.27 3.02 -3.61
C VAL A 123 4.48 4.04 -4.72
N ASP A 124 3.53 4.22 -5.64
CA ASP A 124 3.65 5.23 -6.69
C ASP A 124 3.67 6.65 -6.11
N GLU A 125 2.85 6.93 -5.09
CA GLU A 125 2.82 8.21 -4.38
C GLU A 125 4.14 8.49 -3.62
N VAL A 126 4.70 7.48 -2.94
CA VAL A 126 6.01 7.60 -2.27
C VAL A 126 7.11 7.94 -3.28
N LEU A 127 7.21 7.16 -4.35
CA LEU A 127 8.27 7.34 -5.35
C LEU A 127 8.14 8.68 -6.10
N TRP A 128 6.92 9.16 -6.34
CA TRP A 128 6.68 10.49 -6.86
C TRP A 128 7.16 11.59 -5.91
N ARG A 129 6.88 11.46 -4.60
CA ARG A 129 7.29 12.44 -3.59
C ARG A 129 8.81 12.60 -3.52
N VAL A 130 9.52 11.48 -3.60
CA VAL A 130 11.00 11.46 -3.53
C VAL A 130 11.68 11.58 -4.90
N GLN A 131 10.91 11.69 -5.99
CA GLN A 131 11.44 11.85 -7.35
C GLN A 131 12.37 10.71 -7.79
N VAL A 132 12.05 9.48 -7.40
CA VAL A 132 12.80 8.28 -7.79
C VAL A 132 12.02 7.47 -8.81
N HIS A 133 12.68 7.11 -9.92
CA HIS A 133 12.04 6.30 -10.97
C HIS A 133 11.72 4.89 -10.47
N PRO A 134 10.47 4.38 -10.67
CA PRO A 134 10.03 3.09 -10.13
C PRO A 134 10.84 1.87 -10.58
N ALA A 135 11.41 1.91 -11.79
CA ALA A 135 12.20 0.81 -12.34
C ALA A 135 13.69 0.87 -11.94
N ARG A 136 14.12 1.89 -11.21
CA ARG A 136 15.52 2.02 -10.78
C ARG A 136 15.91 0.86 -9.86
N PRO A 137 17.05 0.18 -10.09
CA PRO A 137 17.50 -0.89 -9.21
C PRO A 137 17.74 -0.38 -7.78
N SER A 138 17.23 -1.08 -6.78
CA SER A 138 17.32 -0.62 -5.36
C SER A 138 18.76 -0.37 -4.91
N GLN A 139 19.71 -1.21 -5.31
CA GLN A 139 21.13 -1.07 -4.95
C GLN A 139 21.83 0.17 -5.52
N THR A 140 21.20 0.89 -6.47
CA THR A 140 21.77 2.10 -7.08
C THR A 140 21.29 3.37 -6.40
N LEU A 141 20.44 3.26 -5.40
CA LEU A 141 19.96 4.40 -4.62
C LEU A 141 21.07 4.90 -3.71
N THR A 142 21.18 6.21 -3.61
CA THR A 142 22.05 6.86 -2.61
C THR A 142 21.47 6.72 -1.22
N ALA A 143 22.28 6.90 -0.18
CA ALA A 143 21.81 6.90 1.20
C ALA A 143 20.73 7.97 1.45
N THR A 144 20.87 9.16 0.84
CA THR A 144 19.90 10.24 0.92
C THR A 144 18.56 9.87 0.29
N GLU A 145 18.57 9.26 -0.91
CA GLU A 145 17.33 8.80 -1.56
C GLU A 145 16.65 7.68 -0.77
N ALA A 146 17.43 6.74 -0.22
CA ALA A 146 16.90 5.68 0.62
C ALA A 146 16.28 6.22 1.90
N SER A 147 16.90 7.22 2.56
CA SER A 147 16.31 7.91 3.71
C SER A 147 15.01 8.61 3.33
N ALA A 148 15.00 9.35 2.23
CA ALA A 148 13.78 10.02 1.76
C ALA A 148 12.63 9.02 1.47
N ILE A 149 12.92 7.86 0.85
CA ILE A 149 11.93 6.80 0.61
C ILE A 149 11.40 6.25 1.94
N HIS A 150 12.27 5.99 2.91
CA HIS A 150 11.90 5.52 4.23
C HIS A 150 10.91 6.50 4.90
N ASP A 151 11.30 7.77 5.01
CA ASP A 151 10.51 8.81 5.68
C ASP A 151 9.17 9.06 4.98
N GLN A 152 9.18 9.11 3.63
CA GLN A 152 7.94 9.25 2.86
C GLN A 152 7.05 8.00 2.90
N THR A 153 7.60 6.81 3.10
CA THR A 153 6.81 5.60 3.34
C THR A 153 6.03 5.71 4.64
N ILE A 154 6.66 6.15 5.72
CA ILE A 154 6.00 6.39 7.01
C ILE A 154 4.92 7.48 6.86
N ALA A 155 5.28 8.62 6.27
CA ALA A 155 4.40 9.76 6.13
C ALA A 155 3.15 9.45 5.28
N VAL A 156 3.31 8.80 4.12
CA VAL A 156 2.19 8.43 3.24
C VAL A 156 1.27 7.41 3.89
N MET A 157 1.83 6.41 4.56
CA MET A 157 1.03 5.39 5.23
C MET A 157 0.29 5.96 6.46
N GLY A 158 0.92 6.83 7.22
CA GLY A 158 0.29 7.57 8.32
C GLY A 158 -0.87 8.42 7.83
N GLN A 159 -0.64 9.25 6.80
CA GLN A 159 -1.68 10.06 6.16
C GLN A 159 -2.84 9.20 5.64
N ALA A 160 -2.54 8.05 5.02
CA ALA A 160 -3.58 7.15 4.52
C ALA A 160 -4.46 6.59 5.65
N VAL A 161 -3.89 6.28 6.81
CA VAL A 161 -4.66 5.85 8.00
C VAL A 161 -5.55 6.98 8.50
N GLU A 162 -5.01 8.19 8.67
CA GLU A 162 -5.78 9.37 9.13
C GLU A 162 -6.96 9.71 8.20
N LYS A 163 -6.79 9.50 6.89
CA LYS A 163 -7.81 9.77 5.87
C LYS A 163 -8.77 8.60 5.60
N GLY A 164 -8.72 7.54 6.40
CA GLY A 164 -9.60 6.36 6.24
C GLY A 164 -9.31 5.52 4.99
N GLY A 165 -8.13 5.66 4.37
CA GLY A 165 -7.74 4.96 3.15
C GLY A 165 -8.23 5.62 1.87
N SER A 166 -8.00 4.94 0.73
CA SER A 166 -8.39 5.41 -0.60
C SER A 166 -9.60 4.65 -1.13
N THR A 167 -10.69 5.35 -1.39
CA THR A 167 -11.84 4.82 -2.12
C THR A 167 -11.67 5.10 -3.61
N ILE A 168 -11.10 4.14 -4.35
CA ILE A 168 -10.85 4.30 -5.81
C ILE A 168 -12.02 3.80 -6.64
N ARG A 169 -12.70 2.74 -6.19
CA ARG A 169 -13.85 2.15 -6.91
C ARG A 169 -15.00 1.88 -5.96
N THR A 170 -14.82 0.90 -5.11
CA THR A 170 -15.91 0.35 -4.30
C THR A 170 -15.54 0.15 -2.84
N TYR A 171 -14.29 0.49 -2.43
CA TYR A 171 -13.89 0.33 -1.04
C TYR A 171 -14.65 1.31 -0.16
N THR A 172 -15.23 0.80 0.91
CA THR A 172 -15.82 1.56 2.00
C THR A 172 -15.42 0.90 3.33
N ASN A 173 -15.53 1.63 4.42
CA ASN A 173 -15.38 1.04 5.75
C ASN A 173 -16.60 0.17 6.13
N ALA A 174 -16.59 -0.41 7.34
CA ALA A 174 -17.68 -1.29 7.79
C ALA A 174 -19.04 -0.59 7.96
N PHE A 175 -19.07 0.73 7.97
CA PHE A 175 -20.28 1.56 8.08
C PHE A 175 -20.73 2.14 6.73
N GLY A 176 -20.06 1.74 5.62
CA GLY A 176 -20.37 2.22 4.28
C GLY A 176 -19.79 3.59 3.95
N GLU A 177 -18.89 4.13 4.77
CA GLU A 177 -18.26 5.42 4.54
C GLU A 177 -17.01 5.30 3.67
N ASP A 178 -16.82 6.28 2.79
CA ASP A 178 -15.66 6.37 1.93
C ASP A 178 -14.44 6.95 2.68
N GLY A 179 -13.25 6.46 2.35
CA GLY A 179 -12.02 7.16 2.69
C GLY A 179 -11.86 8.43 1.87
N THR A 180 -10.95 9.30 2.27
CA THR A 180 -10.67 10.60 1.58
C THR A 180 -9.24 10.71 1.07
N MET A 181 -8.43 9.66 1.20
CA MET A 181 -7.01 9.72 0.77
C MET A 181 -6.84 9.88 -0.75
N GLN A 182 -7.81 9.47 -1.57
CA GLN A 182 -7.79 9.67 -3.03
C GLN A 182 -7.68 11.15 -3.43
N ASP A 183 -8.19 12.08 -2.64
CA ASP A 183 -8.13 13.52 -2.92
C ASP A 183 -6.70 14.08 -2.81
N PHE A 184 -5.83 13.35 -2.13
CA PHE A 184 -4.42 13.69 -1.90
C PHE A 184 -3.46 13.00 -2.87
N HIS A 185 -3.94 12.08 -3.72
CA HIS A 185 -3.08 11.42 -4.71
C HIS A 185 -2.53 12.42 -5.72
N GLN A 186 -1.26 12.27 -6.03
CA GLN A 186 -0.56 13.14 -6.97
C GLN A 186 -0.34 12.48 -8.34
N VAL A 187 -0.20 11.18 -8.39
CA VAL A 187 0.01 10.40 -9.63
C VAL A 187 -0.99 9.28 -9.84
N TYR A 188 -1.47 8.66 -8.76
CA TYR A 188 -2.36 7.51 -8.92
C TYR A 188 -3.68 7.93 -9.57
N ASP A 189 -4.08 7.17 -10.61
CA ASP A 189 -5.25 7.42 -11.46
C ASP A 189 -5.21 8.74 -12.27
N LYS A 190 -4.02 9.36 -12.42
CA LYS A 190 -3.81 10.61 -13.16
C LYS A 190 -3.02 10.44 -14.46
N THR A 191 -3.07 9.25 -15.08
CA THR A 191 -2.40 9.01 -16.36
C THR A 191 -2.85 10.02 -17.42
N GLY A 192 -1.89 10.65 -18.12
CA GLY A 192 -2.14 11.66 -19.15
C GLY A 192 -2.38 13.07 -18.62
N GLN A 193 -2.51 13.26 -17.31
CA GLN A 193 -2.63 14.57 -16.68
C GLN A 193 -1.26 15.22 -16.45
N ALA A 194 -1.25 16.55 -16.37
CA ALA A 194 -0.05 17.28 -16.00
C ALA A 194 0.27 17.12 -14.49
N CYS A 195 1.52 16.84 -14.18
CA CYS A 195 2.00 16.81 -12.80
C CYS A 195 1.81 18.16 -12.12
N SER A 196 1.22 18.16 -10.92
CA SER A 196 0.98 19.37 -10.11
C SER A 196 2.27 20.13 -9.74
N ARG A 197 3.41 19.44 -9.70
CA ARG A 197 4.71 20.00 -9.32
C ARG A 197 5.47 20.61 -10.49
N CYS A 198 5.46 19.97 -11.67
CA CYS A 198 6.34 20.37 -12.79
C CYS A 198 5.67 20.45 -14.15
N GLY A 199 4.38 20.15 -14.25
CA GLY A 199 3.63 20.18 -15.51
C GLY A 199 3.93 19.04 -16.48
N THR A 200 4.91 18.17 -16.19
CA THR A 200 5.20 16.99 -17.02
C THR A 200 4.01 16.04 -17.01
N VAL A 201 3.70 15.45 -18.16
CA VAL A 201 2.61 14.48 -18.28
C VAL A 201 2.95 13.21 -17.47
N ILE A 202 1.99 12.75 -16.67
CA ILE A 202 2.09 11.51 -15.91
C ILE A 202 1.91 10.33 -16.87
N GLU A 203 2.90 9.48 -16.95
CA GLU A 203 2.91 8.31 -17.80
C GLU A 203 2.65 7.03 -17.02
N LYS A 204 2.22 5.96 -17.73
CA LYS A 204 1.95 4.65 -17.15
C LYS A 204 2.63 3.56 -17.96
N PHE A 205 3.30 2.63 -17.26
CA PHE A 205 3.86 1.43 -17.87
C PHE A 205 3.63 0.21 -16.96
N GLN A 206 4.00 -0.98 -17.45
CA GLN A 206 3.92 -2.21 -16.67
C GLN A 206 5.29 -2.55 -16.06
N LEU A 207 5.33 -2.74 -14.74
CA LEU A 207 6.52 -3.17 -14.01
C LEU A 207 6.16 -4.33 -13.07
N GLY A 208 6.77 -5.49 -13.29
CA GLY A 208 6.49 -6.68 -12.48
C GLY A 208 5.01 -7.07 -12.45
N GLY A 209 4.28 -6.93 -13.58
CA GLY A 209 2.86 -7.21 -13.68
C GLY A 209 1.94 -6.18 -13.02
N ARG A 210 2.49 -5.03 -12.58
CA ARG A 210 1.75 -3.94 -11.94
C ARG A 210 1.76 -2.68 -12.78
N GLY A 211 0.60 -2.06 -12.96
CA GLY A 211 0.52 -0.70 -13.53
C GLY A 211 1.30 0.26 -12.64
N THR A 212 2.17 1.06 -13.24
CA THR A 212 3.12 1.92 -12.56
C THR A 212 3.04 3.31 -13.15
N LEU A 213 2.87 4.31 -12.31
CA LEU A 213 2.79 5.72 -12.72
C LEU A 213 4.11 6.44 -12.40
N PHE A 214 4.56 7.26 -13.33
CA PHE A 214 5.84 7.95 -13.21
C PHE A 214 5.89 9.22 -14.08
N LEU A 215 6.98 9.98 -13.93
CA LEU A 215 7.29 11.15 -14.76
C LEU A 215 8.61 10.91 -15.48
N SER A 216 8.61 10.98 -16.81
CA SER A 216 9.82 10.79 -17.62
C SER A 216 10.90 11.86 -17.38
N SER A 217 10.51 13.06 -16.96
CA SER A 217 11.44 14.15 -16.66
C SER A 217 12.25 13.97 -15.36
N VAL A 218 11.82 13.08 -14.46
CA VAL A 218 12.42 12.88 -13.13
C VAL A 218 13.52 11.80 -13.13
N SER A 219 13.69 11.06 -14.22
CA SER A 219 14.49 9.84 -14.26
C SER A 219 15.78 9.93 -15.07
N LYS A 220 16.59 10.96 -14.89
CA LYS A 220 17.96 10.96 -15.45
C LYS A 220 19.00 10.67 -14.39
N GLY A 221 19.10 9.39 -14.06
CA GLY A 221 20.21 8.81 -13.28
C GLY A 221 20.51 7.40 -13.78
N GLY A 222 20.65 7.22 -15.10
CA GLY A 222 21.05 5.97 -15.74
C GLY A 222 21.51 6.30 -17.15
N THR A 223 22.76 5.97 -17.46
CA THR A 223 23.40 6.12 -18.76
C THR A 223 22.57 5.48 -19.86
N ASP A 224 21.95 6.29 -20.71
CA ASP A 224 21.76 5.96 -22.11
C ASP A 224 21.66 7.25 -22.93
N GLY A 225 22.73 7.42 -23.76
CA GLY A 225 22.79 8.52 -24.69
C GLY A 225 21.82 8.33 -25.85
N LYS A 226 20.86 9.24 -25.96
CA LYS A 226 20.41 9.78 -27.25
C LYS A 226 19.52 10.99 -27.03
N ASN A 227 19.95 12.10 -27.63
CA ASN A 227 19.36 13.39 -27.80
C ASN A 227 17.82 13.48 -27.79
N HIS A 228 17.25 14.26 -26.86
CA HIS A 228 16.19 15.20 -27.21
C HIS A 228 16.43 16.53 -26.47
N ARG A 229 16.62 17.58 -27.27
CA ARG A 229 16.84 18.95 -26.81
C ARG A 229 15.56 19.56 -26.27
N ASN A 230 15.77 20.32 -25.18
CA ASN A 230 14.94 21.41 -24.69
C ASN A 230 13.53 21.12 -24.16
N HIS A 231 13.45 21.01 -22.83
CA HIS A 231 12.68 21.99 -22.02
C HIS A 231 13.12 21.80 -20.56
N ARG A 232 14.23 22.47 -20.18
CA ARG A 232 14.61 22.62 -18.80
C ARG A 232 13.70 23.71 -18.19
N ARG A 233 12.73 23.31 -17.37
CA ARG A 233 12.27 24.12 -16.26
C ARG A 233 12.52 23.34 -14.98
N ASN A 234 13.27 23.99 -14.12
CA ASN A 234 13.84 23.49 -12.89
C ASN A 234 12.79 22.91 -11.95
N CYS A 235 12.81 21.60 -11.74
CA CYS A 235 12.33 20.97 -10.52
C CYS A 235 13.51 20.80 -9.58
N PHE A 236 14.00 21.90 -9.02
CA PHE A 236 14.87 21.92 -7.85
C PHE A 236 14.02 22.29 -6.65
N TRP A 237 14.07 21.42 -5.64
CA TRP A 237 13.51 21.39 -4.29
C TRP A 237 12.24 20.58 -4.15
#